data_9d8c8a5cf0f945a7bf1aee2a734a7211
#
_entry.id   9d8c8a5cf0f945a7bf1aee2a734a7211
#
_cell.length_a   1.000
_cell.length_b   1.000
_cell.length_c   1.000
_cell.angle_alpha   90.00
_cell.angle_beta   90.00
_cell.angle_gamma   90.00
#
_symmetry.space_group_name_H-M   'P 1'
#
loop_
_entity.id
_entity.type
_entity.pdbx_description
1 polymer ?
#
loop_
_entity_poly.entity_id
_entity_poly.type
_entity_poly.pdbx_seq_one_letter_code
_entity_poly.pdbx_strand_id
1 'polypeptide(L)'
;MKRIGVTGASGFIGTALVEALLARGDQVIAFSRGGNLPASLGRARIELLDVTSQGCVPALAAALEGLDAVVHLAGETVAGRWSQAKKQRIHDSRQLGTRNVVDAMRACTAGPRAFVCASASGYYGSRHDEPLTEEAPPGDDFLARVCVDWEREAMRAADFGIRTVCLRQGLVLAAHDGALAQMLPVFRAGVGGPLGSGSQWWPWIHLEDDVALMLFAIDHDACRGAVNAVSPDLTTNARFSQALGHALRRPSLAYAPSLALGLVLGEFAQTLLSSQLMLPARAQDLGFVWRHESLDRALLDIVDPGSGREPRLTVFESSQVVEAALPRVFLFFSDPVNLAVLTPPALDFRILTPRPIEMRHGCVLDYQLRLRGFPLRWKTLVERWEPQTRFIDLQLRGPYL
;
A
#
# COMPACT_ATOMS: atom_id res chain seq x y z
N MET A 1 15.97 5.03 22.69
CA MET A 1 15.02 6.13 22.87
C MET A 1 15.39 7.24 21.91
N LYS A 2 14.49 7.53 20.98
CA LYS A 2 14.64 8.62 19.97
C LYS A 2 13.64 9.73 20.28
N ARG A 3 13.92 10.94 19.74
CA ARG A 3 13.00 12.09 19.78
C ARG A 3 12.39 12.25 18.39
N ILE A 4 11.08 12.05 18.27
CA ILE A 4 10.42 11.96 16.96
C ILE A 4 9.28 12.96 16.88
N GLY A 5 9.29 13.78 15.81
CA GLY A 5 8.19 14.68 15.46
C GLY A 5 7.19 13.97 14.55
N VAL A 6 5.88 14.06 14.84
CA VAL A 6 4.82 13.50 13.99
C VAL A 6 3.82 14.58 13.64
N THR A 7 3.72 14.95 12.37
CA THR A 7 2.64 15.84 11.90
C THR A 7 1.43 15.01 11.48
N GLY A 8 0.23 15.56 11.61
CA GLY A 8 -0.99 14.78 11.41
C GLY A 8 -1.22 13.72 12.49
N ALA A 9 -0.62 13.92 13.67
CA ALA A 9 -0.62 12.99 14.80
C ALA A 9 -2.03 12.63 15.33
N SER A 10 -3.01 13.50 15.17
CA SER A 10 -4.41 13.26 15.55
C SER A 10 -5.24 12.53 14.47
N GLY A 11 -4.65 12.25 13.31
CA GLY A 11 -5.30 11.52 12.24
C GLY A 11 -5.29 10.01 12.46
N PHE A 12 -5.96 9.28 11.57
CA PHE A 12 -6.12 7.82 11.59
C PHE A 12 -4.78 7.09 11.80
N ILE A 13 -3.84 7.26 10.87
CA ILE A 13 -2.52 6.61 10.93
C ILE A 13 -1.64 7.26 11.99
N GLY A 14 -1.71 8.60 12.12
CA GLY A 14 -0.89 9.36 13.06
C GLY A 14 -1.08 8.96 14.51
N THR A 15 -2.33 8.73 14.94
CA THR A 15 -2.64 8.25 16.29
C THR A 15 -1.99 6.90 16.57
N ALA A 16 -2.15 5.93 15.65
CA ALA A 16 -1.56 4.60 15.79
C ALA A 16 -0.01 4.66 15.82
N LEU A 17 0.59 5.52 14.99
CA LEU A 17 2.03 5.70 15.00
C LEU A 17 2.53 6.30 16.31
N VAL A 18 1.86 7.34 16.84
CA VAL A 18 2.24 7.94 18.13
C VAL A 18 2.13 6.93 19.26
N GLU A 19 1.06 6.13 19.29
CA GLU A 19 0.91 5.05 20.28
C GLU A 19 2.06 4.03 20.20
N ALA A 20 2.42 3.60 18.99
CA ALA A 20 3.52 2.67 18.78
C ALA A 20 4.88 3.24 19.19
N LEU A 21 5.16 4.50 18.87
CA LEU A 21 6.39 5.19 19.29
C LEU A 21 6.48 5.31 20.82
N LEU A 22 5.39 5.70 21.48
CA LEU A 22 5.31 5.79 22.94
C LEU A 22 5.46 4.43 23.62
N ALA A 23 4.87 3.37 23.04
CA ALA A 23 5.01 2.00 23.53
C ALA A 23 6.46 1.49 23.39
N ARG A 24 7.17 1.91 22.33
CA ARG A 24 8.60 1.65 22.11
C ARG A 24 9.52 2.41 23.09
N GLY A 25 8.97 3.39 23.81
CA GLY A 25 9.73 4.22 24.78
C GLY A 25 10.35 5.46 24.14
N ASP A 26 9.94 5.87 22.95
CA ASP A 26 10.42 7.09 22.31
C ASP A 26 9.72 8.35 22.87
N GLN A 27 10.39 9.49 22.74
CA GLN A 27 9.82 10.79 23.01
C GLN A 27 9.14 11.32 21.75
N VAL A 28 7.86 11.65 21.84
CA VAL A 28 7.08 12.09 20.69
C VAL A 28 6.65 13.55 20.84
N ILE A 29 6.89 14.35 19.80
CA ILE A 29 6.29 15.66 19.60
C ILE A 29 5.20 15.52 18.55
N ALA A 30 3.95 15.62 18.97
CA ALA A 30 2.78 15.46 18.15
C ALA A 30 2.27 16.83 17.66
N PHE A 31 2.37 17.09 16.35
CA PHE A 31 1.85 18.31 15.73
C PHE A 31 0.41 18.11 15.29
N SER A 32 -0.48 19.00 15.73
CA SER A 32 -1.90 18.99 15.38
C SER A 32 -2.40 20.41 15.13
N ARG A 33 -3.40 20.57 14.25
CA ARG A 33 -4.08 21.85 14.01
C ARG A 33 -4.98 22.29 15.16
N GLY A 34 -5.12 21.48 16.19
CA GLY A 34 -6.07 21.66 17.29
C GLY A 34 -7.28 20.73 17.14
N GLY A 35 -8.21 20.78 18.06
CA GLY A 35 -9.38 19.93 18.15
C GLY A 35 -9.27 18.90 19.28
N ASN A 36 -10.21 17.96 19.32
CA ASN A 36 -10.22 16.87 20.28
C ASN A 36 -9.09 15.88 19.95
N LEU A 37 -8.04 15.92 20.74
CA LEU A 37 -6.95 14.97 20.63
C LEU A 37 -7.35 13.64 21.29
N PRO A 38 -7.04 12.48 20.66
CA PRO A 38 -7.24 11.20 21.31
C PRO A 38 -6.54 11.13 22.67
N ALA A 39 -7.20 10.56 23.69
CA ALA A 39 -6.64 10.43 25.03
C ALA A 39 -5.31 9.65 25.06
N SER A 40 -5.13 8.75 24.11
CA SER A 40 -3.89 7.98 23.91
C SER A 40 -2.65 8.84 23.63
N LEU A 41 -2.83 10.06 23.10
CA LEU A 41 -1.75 11.02 22.86
C LEU A 41 -1.30 11.75 24.15
N GLY A 42 -1.97 11.58 25.28
CA GLY A 42 -1.69 12.32 26.53
C GLY A 42 -0.26 12.17 27.10
N ARG A 43 0.51 11.18 26.61
CA ARG A 43 1.93 11.00 26.96
C ARG A 43 2.89 11.67 25.99
N ALA A 44 2.41 12.14 24.83
CA ALA A 44 3.20 12.90 23.87
C ALA A 44 3.22 14.38 24.23
N ARG A 45 4.31 15.08 23.90
CA ARG A 45 4.30 16.54 23.89
C ARG A 45 3.49 17.00 22.67
N ILE A 46 2.44 17.78 22.92
CA ILE A 46 1.55 18.26 21.88
C ILE A 46 1.92 19.70 21.51
N GLU A 47 2.13 19.92 20.20
CA GLU A 47 2.33 21.23 19.61
C GLU A 47 1.13 21.57 18.72
N LEU A 48 0.37 22.59 19.09
CA LEU A 48 -0.75 23.08 18.30
C LEU A 48 -0.23 23.96 17.16
N LEU A 49 -0.03 23.35 15.98
CA LEU A 49 0.56 24.04 14.84
C LEU A 49 -0.04 23.52 13.52
N ASP A 50 -0.52 24.43 12.70
CA ASP A 50 -0.91 24.11 11.32
C ASP A 50 0.28 24.29 10.39
N VAL A 51 0.80 23.15 9.90
CA VAL A 51 1.95 23.13 8.99
C VAL A 51 1.66 23.81 7.64
N THR A 52 0.41 24.09 7.32
CA THR A 52 0.01 24.82 6.09
C THR A 52 -0.13 26.33 6.29
N SER A 53 -0.08 26.80 7.53
CA SER A 53 -0.25 28.23 7.83
C SER A 53 0.94 29.05 7.36
N GLN A 54 0.63 30.27 6.89
CA GLN A 54 1.66 31.22 6.47
C GLN A 54 2.49 31.63 7.70
N GLY A 55 3.83 31.61 7.56
CA GLY A 55 4.74 32.01 8.63
C GLY A 55 4.96 30.95 9.73
N CYS A 56 4.49 29.70 9.58
CA CYS A 56 4.67 28.65 10.57
C CYS A 56 6.13 28.14 10.68
N VAL A 57 6.98 28.37 9.69
CA VAL A 57 8.33 27.82 9.58
C VAL A 57 9.21 28.12 10.82
N PRO A 58 9.29 29.34 11.37
CA PRO A 58 10.12 29.58 12.57
C PRO A 58 9.67 28.80 13.81
N ALA A 59 8.36 28.74 14.05
CA ALA A 59 7.81 27.99 15.18
C ALA A 59 8.02 26.49 15.00
N LEU A 60 7.84 26.00 13.78
CA LEU A 60 8.07 24.61 13.43
C LEU A 60 9.54 24.24 13.57
N ALA A 61 10.48 25.08 13.09
CA ALA A 61 11.92 24.85 13.24
C ALA A 61 12.32 24.76 14.72
N ALA A 62 11.82 25.67 15.57
CA ALA A 62 12.08 25.61 17.01
C ALA A 62 11.60 24.31 17.66
N ALA A 63 10.45 23.78 17.20
CA ALA A 63 9.90 22.51 17.70
C ALA A 63 10.61 21.28 17.13
N LEU A 64 11.22 21.37 15.95
CA LEU A 64 11.97 20.29 15.29
C LEU A 64 13.45 20.22 15.74
N GLU A 65 13.94 21.24 16.45
CA GLU A 65 15.33 21.30 16.90
C GLU A 65 15.71 20.12 17.79
N GLY A 66 16.78 19.42 17.43
CA GLY A 66 17.31 18.26 18.17
C GLY A 66 16.43 17.02 18.10
N LEU A 67 15.53 16.89 17.11
CA LEU A 67 14.84 15.63 16.84
C LEU A 67 15.73 14.67 16.05
N ASP A 68 15.53 13.37 16.28
CA ASP A 68 16.21 12.32 15.52
C ASP A 68 15.52 12.05 14.17
N ALA A 69 14.18 12.16 14.14
CA ALA A 69 13.39 11.92 12.93
C ALA A 69 12.09 12.74 12.93
N VAL A 70 11.56 12.97 11.73
CA VAL A 70 10.23 13.54 11.51
C VAL A 70 9.41 12.61 10.64
N VAL A 71 8.16 12.35 11.03
CA VAL A 71 7.16 11.64 10.20
C VAL A 71 6.06 12.64 9.84
N HIS A 72 5.85 12.82 8.54
CA HIS A 72 4.91 13.80 7.99
C HIS A 72 3.69 13.10 7.39
N LEU A 73 2.58 13.10 8.16
CA LEU A 73 1.30 12.48 7.77
C LEU A 73 0.17 13.51 7.58
N ALA A 74 0.47 14.80 7.77
CA ALA A 74 -0.54 15.84 7.66
C ALA A 74 -1.01 16.00 6.22
N GLY A 75 -2.32 15.93 6.01
CA GLY A 75 -2.95 16.10 4.69
C GLY A 75 -4.47 16.17 4.79
N GLU A 76 -5.08 16.89 3.86
CA GLU A 76 -6.54 16.93 3.70
C GLU A 76 -7.06 15.58 3.21
N THR A 77 -8.21 15.12 3.75
CA THR A 77 -8.82 13.86 3.30
C THR A 77 -9.25 13.95 1.83
N VAL A 78 -8.93 12.90 1.06
CA VAL A 78 -9.33 12.79 -0.35
C VAL A 78 -10.75 12.26 -0.50
N ALA A 79 -11.31 11.63 0.54
CA ALA A 79 -12.63 11.03 0.50
C ALA A 79 -13.74 12.06 0.25
N GLY A 80 -14.78 11.61 -0.48
CA GLY A 80 -15.98 12.40 -0.80
C GLY A 80 -15.89 13.15 -2.12
N ARG A 81 -17.00 13.83 -2.48
CA ARG A 81 -17.13 14.51 -3.76
C ARG A 81 -16.15 15.70 -3.87
N TRP A 82 -15.48 15.82 -5.01
CA TRP A 82 -14.51 16.89 -5.23
C TRP A 82 -15.12 18.11 -5.90
N SER A 83 -14.92 19.27 -5.27
CA SER A 83 -15.04 20.58 -5.88
C SER A 83 -13.65 21.15 -6.19
N GLN A 84 -13.54 22.23 -6.95
CA GLN A 84 -12.25 22.88 -7.19
C GLN A 84 -11.60 23.31 -5.86
N ALA A 85 -12.37 23.86 -4.93
CA ALA A 85 -11.88 24.21 -3.60
C ALA A 85 -11.38 23.00 -2.80
N LYS A 86 -12.04 21.82 -2.91
CA LYS A 86 -11.57 20.59 -2.28
C LYS A 86 -10.27 20.09 -2.92
N LYS A 87 -10.18 20.10 -4.25
CA LYS A 87 -8.94 19.75 -4.97
C LYS A 87 -7.78 20.65 -4.56
N GLN A 88 -8.02 21.96 -4.45
CA GLN A 88 -6.99 22.91 -4.00
C GLN A 88 -6.53 22.59 -2.58
N ARG A 89 -7.44 22.34 -1.63
CA ARG A 89 -7.06 21.94 -0.26
C ARG A 89 -6.28 20.61 -0.22
N ILE A 90 -6.67 19.63 -1.05
CA ILE A 90 -5.95 18.35 -1.16
C ILE A 90 -4.51 18.59 -1.63
N HIS A 91 -4.33 19.44 -2.65
CA HIS A 91 -3.02 19.78 -3.18
C HIS A 91 -2.18 20.59 -2.17
N ASP A 92 -2.74 21.70 -1.68
CA ASP A 92 -2.00 22.65 -0.83
C ASP A 92 -1.62 22.04 0.51
N SER A 93 -2.48 21.23 1.11
CA SER A 93 -2.17 20.56 2.37
C SER A 93 -0.93 19.67 2.27
N ARG A 94 -0.69 19.10 1.08
CA ARG A 94 0.46 18.23 0.80
C ARG A 94 1.68 19.03 0.34
N GLN A 95 1.53 19.85 -0.68
CA GLN A 95 2.63 20.60 -1.23
C GLN A 95 3.14 21.68 -0.27
N LEU A 96 2.27 22.59 0.21
CA LEU A 96 2.68 23.68 1.10
C LEU A 96 3.05 23.14 2.49
N GLY A 97 2.27 22.19 3.01
CA GLY A 97 2.54 21.58 4.30
C GLY A 97 3.93 20.91 4.32
N THR A 98 4.25 20.12 3.30
CA THR A 98 5.55 19.45 3.18
C THR A 98 6.68 20.44 2.98
N ARG A 99 6.48 21.46 2.13
CA ARG A 99 7.44 22.54 1.91
C ARG A 99 7.81 23.20 3.23
N ASN A 100 6.81 23.59 4.03
CA ASN A 100 7.04 24.26 5.31
C ASN A 100 7.79 23.35 6.30
N VAL A 101 7.47 22.05 6.34
CA VAL A 101 8.20 21.07 7.19
C VAL A 101 9.66 20.96 6.73
N VAL A 102 9.90 20.86 5.45
CA VAL A 102 11.27 20.76 4.87
C VAL A 102 12.06 22.04 5.12
N ASP A 103 11.45 23.20 4.89
CA ASP A 103 12.09 24.49 5.15
C ASP A 103 12.39 24.70 6.64
N ALA A 104 11.52 24.22 7.53
CA ALA A 104 11.76 24.22 8.96
C ALA A 104 12.92 23.29 9.36
N MET A 105 12.99 22.07 8.82
CA MET A 105 14.13 21.16 9.04
C MET A 105 15.44 21.76 8.56
N ARG A 106 15.42 22.46 7.43
CA ARG A 106 16.59 23.18 6.90
C ARG A 106 17.07 24.31 7.83
N ALA A 107 16.15 24.97 8.52
CA ALA A 107 16.44 26.07 9.43
C ALA A 107 16.98 25.60 10.79
N CYS A 108 16.87 24.33 11.14
CA CYS A 108 17.42 23.77 12.38
C CYS A 108 18.95 23.79 12.37
N THR A 109 19.54 24.04 13.52
CA THR A 109 21.00 23.91 13.74
C THR A 109 21.38 22.44 13.98
N ALA A 110 20.57 21.70 14.74
CA ALA A 110 20.66 20.27 14.97
C ALA A 110 19.37 19.60 14.48
N GLY A 111 19.18 19.55 13.16
CA GLY A 111 17.97 19.01 12.53
C GLY A 111 17.90 17.49 12.56
N PRO A 112 16.74 16.90 12.20
CA PRO A 112 16.53 15.47 12.17
C PRO A 112 17.42 14.78 11.12
N ARG A 113 17.80 13.53 11.40
CA ARG A 113 18.60 12.71 10.48
C ARG A 113 17.75 11.93 9.48
N ALA A 114 16.47 11.71 9.80
CA ALA A 114 15.53 10.98 8.97
C ALA A 114 14.22 11.74 8.81
N PHE A 115 13.68 11.73 7.59
CA PHE A 115 12.39 12.28 7.25
C PHE A 115 11.57 11.20 6.53
N VAL A 116 10.45 10.79 7.13
CA VAL A 116 9.49 9.85 6.55
C VAL A 116 8.25 10.64 6.17
N CYS A 117 7.99 10.76 4.89
CA CYS A 117 6.83 11.48 4.36
C CYS A 117 5.81 10.49 3.82
N ALA A 118 4.55 10.67 4.16
CA ALA A 118 3.48 9.95 3.48
C ALA A 118 3.44 10.34 1.99
N SER A 119 3.08 9.37 1.16
CA SER A 119 2.64 9.51 -0.22
C SER A 119 1.47 8.54 -0.42
N ALA A 120 1.06 8.24 -1.63
CA ALA A 120 -0.09 7.37 -1.87
C ALA A 120 0.06 6.56 -3.16
N SER A 121 -0.67 5.45 -3.25
CA SER A 121 -0.85 4.65 -4.47
C SER A 121 -1.33 5.49 -5.66
N GLY A 122 -2.02 6.60 -5.39
CA GLY A 122 -2.45 7.58 -6.39
C GLY A 122 -1.31 8.11 -7.27
N TYR A 123 -0.04 8.01 -6.83
CA TYR A 123 1.13 8.36 -7.64
C TYR A 123 1.11 7.69 -9.02
N TYR A 124 0.67 6.45 -9.10
CA TYR A 124 0.73 5.66 -10.33
C TYR A 124 -0.44 5.90 -11.28
N GLY A 125 -1.55 6.51 -10.82
CA GLY A 125 -2.79 6.55 -11.59
C GLY A 125 -3.38 5.17 -11.80
N SER A 126 -4.21 4.98 -12.83
CA SER A 126 -4.79 3.68 -13.18
C SER A 126 -3.93 2.98 -14.25
N ARG A 127 -3.35 1.82 -13.93
CA ARG A 127 -2.39 1.10 -14.79
C ARG A 127 -2.82 -0.33 -15.13
N HIS A 128 -4.09 -0.66 -14.94
CA HIS A 128 -4.64 -2.00 -15.20
C HIS A 128 -3.84 -3.11 -14.51
N ASP A 129 -3.29 -4.06 -15.29
CA ASP A 129 -2.53 -5.22 -14.82
C ASP A 129 -1.01 -4.99 -14.88
N GLU A 130 -0.53 -3.75 -15.03
CA GLU A 130 0.89 -3.44 -15.04
C GLU A 130 1.46 -3.54 -13.63
N PRO A 131 2.50 -4.36 -13.38
CA PRO A 131 3.15 -4.42 -12.09
C PRO A 131 3.89 -3.10 -11.77
N LEU A 132 3.57 -2.51 -10.63
CA LEU A 132 4.06 -1.20 -10.23
C LEU A 132 5.04 -1.34 -9.07
N THR A 133 6.32 -1.36 -9.40
CA THR A 133 7.39 -1.19 -8.42
C THR A 133 7.63 0.30 -8.16
N GLU A 134 8.51 0.62 -7.23
CA GLU A 134 8.86 2.00 -6.90
C GLU A 134 9.51 2.76 -8.07
N GLU A 135 10.07 2.03 -9.05
CA GLU A 135 10.70 2.58 -10.25
C GLU A 135 9.68 2.92 -11.36
N ALA A 136 8.43 2.49 -11.22
CA ALA A 136 7.40 2.77 -12.21
C ALA A 136 7.09 4.28 -12.27
N PRO A 137 6.92 4.85 -13.49
CA PRO A 137 6.67 6.27 -13.66
C PRO A 137 5.29 6.65 -13.10
N PRO A 138 5.09 7.95 -12.75
CA PRO A 138 3.82 8.45 -12.28
C PRO A 138 2.73 8.37 -13.37
N GLY A 139 1.48 8.35 -12.92
CA GLY A 139 0.32 8.60 -13.76
C GLY A 139 0.15 10.08 -14.13
N ASP A 140 -0.94 10.40 -14.82
CA ASP A 140 -1.22 11.73 -15.34
C ASP A 140 -2.53 12.35 -14.80
N ASP A 141 -3.22 11.65 -13.89
CA ASP A 141 -4.45 12.13 -13.27
C ASP A 141 -4.19 13.19 -12.17
N PHE A 142 -5.26 13.68 -11.56
CA PHE A 142 -5.16 14.70 -10.51
C PHE A 142 -4.37 14.21 -9.30
N LEU A 143 -4.62 12.99 -8.81
CA LEU A 143 -3.92 12.46 -7.62
C LEU A 143 -2.46 12.15 -7.93
N ALA A 144 -2.15 11.67 -9.12
CA ALA A 144 -0.77 11.44 -9.54
C ALA A 144 0.04 12.74 -9.51
N ARG A 145 -0.50 13.83 -10.07
CA ARG A 145 0.15 15.15 -9.99
C ARG A 145 0.33 15.64 -8.56
N VAL A 146 -0.68 15.46 -7.70
CA VAL A 146 -0.56 15.80 -6.27
C VAL A 146 0.56 15.01 -5.59
N CYS A 147 0.65 13.70 -5.85
CA CYS A 147 1.69 12.86 -5.26
C CYS A 147 3.09 13.22 -5.77
N VAL A 148 3.23 13.52 -7.07
CA VAL A 148 4.50 13.98 -7.67
C VAL A 148 4.98 15.27 -7.00
N ASP A 149 4.09 16.25 -6.87
CA ASP A 149 4.42 17.52 -6.22
C ASP A 149 4.76 17.32 -4.74
N TRP A 150 4.03 16.45 -4.06
CA TRP A 150 4.26 16.08 -2.66
C TRP A 150 5.63 15.44 -2.45
N GLU A 151 5.96 14.38 -3.21
CA GLU A 151 7.25 13.69 -3.13
C GLU A 151 8.41 14.62 -3.53
N ARG A 152 8.21 15.48 -4.53
CA ARG A 152 9.22 16.47 -4.94
C ARG A 152 9.57 17.42 -3.79
N GLU A 153 8.57 17.95 -3.07
CA GLU A 153 8.83 18.81 -1.91
C GLU A 153 9.51 18.03 -0.77
N ALA A 154 9.09 16.78 -0.52
CA ALA A 154 9.70 15.95 0.51
C ALA A 154 11.18 15.64 0.21
N MET A 155 11.49 15.30 -1.04
CA MET A 155 12.86 14.94 -1.46
C MET A 155 13.86 16.08 -1.38
N ARG A 156 13.42 17.35 -1.32
CA ARG A 156 14.30 18.50 -1.05
C ARG A 156 15.07 18.35 0.27
N ALA A 157 14.55 17.60 1.23
CA ALA A 157 15.24 17.35 2.49
C ALA A 157 16.56 16.57 2.30
N ALA A 158 16.66 15.76 1.24
CA ALA A 158 17.87 15.04 0.90
C ALA A 158 19.01 15.96 0.44
N ASP A 159 18.70 17.15 -0.11
CA ASP A 159 19.69 18.10 -0.62
C ASP A 159 20.58 18.68 0.52
N PHE A 160 20.11 18.61 1.75
CA PHE A 160 20.88 19.04 2.93
C PHE A 160 21.14 17.90 3.93
N GLY A 161 21.20 16.67 3.41
CA GLY A 161 21.74 15.51 4.12
C GLY A 161 20.73 14.74 4.99
N ILE A 162 19.44 15.08 4.96
CA ILE A 162 18.40 14.32 5.69
C ILE A 162 17.99 13.11 4.85
N ARG A 163 18.09 11.91 5.43
CA ARG A 163 17.63 10.68 4.80
C ARG A 163 16.11 10.72 4.64
N THR A 164 15.64 10.73 3.42
CA THR A 164 14.23 10.93 3.09
C THR A 164 13.61 9.67 2.51
N VAL A 165 12.42 9.31 3.03
CA VAL A 165 11.60 8.19 2.56
C VAL A 165 10.19 8.70 2.25
N CYS A 166 9.66 8.38 1.06
CA CYS A 166 8.29 8.65 0.67
C CYS A 166 7.50 7.33 0.63
N LEU A 167 6.54 7.16 1.56
CA LEU A 167 5.74 5.94 1.65
C LEU A 167 4.50 6.06 0.76
N ARG A 168 4.49 5.36 -0.38
CA ARG A 168 3.34 5.26 -1.29
C ARG A 168 2.34 4.26 -0.71
N GLN A 169 1.46 4.76 0.15
CA GLN A 169 0.51 3.95 0.89
C GLN A 169 -0.61 3.44 -0.01
N GLY A 170 -0.90 2.14 0.10
CA GLY A 170 -2.14 1.54 -0.39
C GLY A 170 -3.33 1.88 0.51
N LEU A 171 -4.39 1.10 0.40
CA LEU A 171 -5.56 1.19 1.26
C LEU A 171 -5.22 0.69 2.67
N VAL A 172 -5.07 1.60 3.63
CA VAL A 172 -4.77 1.25 5.01
C VAL A 172 -6.02 0.74 5.70
N LEU A 173 -5.97 -0.49 6.23
CA LEU A 173 -7.13 -1.21 6.78
C LEU A 173 -7.16 -1.18 8.31
N ALA A 174 -8.26 -0.70 8.88
CA ALA A 174 -8.62 -0.84 10.29
C ALA A 174 -10.15 -0.75 10.45
N ALA A 175 -10.67 -1.24 11.59
CA ALA A 175 -12.12 -1.27 11.86
C ALA A 175 -12.72 0.09 12.22
N HIS A 176 -11.90 0.99 12.80
CA HIS A 176 -12.38 2.20 13.47
C HIS A 176 -12.29 3.46 12.62
N ASP A 177 -11.49 3.46 11.54
CA ASP A 177 -11.33 4.62 10.65
C ASP A 177 -10.87 4.19 9.25
N GLY A 178 -10.74 5.15 8.33
CA GLY A 178 -10.34 4.92 6.95
C GLY A 178 -11.47 4.34 6.08
N ALA A 179 -11.08 3.81 4.93
CA ALA A 179 -12.05 3.32 3.95
C ALA A 179 -12.79 2.06 4.42
N LEU A 180 -12.11 1.14 5.11
CA LEU A 180 -12.75 -0.09 5.61
C LEU A 180 -13.86 0.22 6.61
N ALA A 181 -13.65 1.17 7.53
CA ALA A 181 -14.67 1.58 8.48
C ALA A 181 -15.95 2.10 7.79
N GLN A 182 -15.81 2.77 6.65
CA GLN A 182 -16.95 3.22 5.84
C GLN A 182 -17.65 2.08 5.09
N MET A 183 -16.93 1.02 4.74
CA MET A 183 -17.46 -0.17 4.05
C MET A 183 -18.19 -1.11 5.02
N LEU A 184 -17.72 -1.23 6.26
CA LEU A 184 -18.25 -2.18 7.26
C LEU A 184 -19.77 -2.13 7.47
N PRO A 185 -20.43 -0.96 7.59
CA PRO A 185 -21.88 -0.91 7.74
C PRO A 185 -22.64 -1.53 6.57
N VAL A 186 -22.18 -1.24 5.33
CA VAL A 186 -22.79 -1.75 4.09
C VAL A 186 -22.65 -3.26 4.00
N PHE A 187 -21.46 -3.80 4.30
CA PHE A 187 -21.21 -5.23 4.29
C PHE A 187 -21.93 -5.96 5.44
N ARG A 188 -21.98 -5.38 6.66
CA ARG A 188 -22.74 -5.91 7.79
C ARG A 188 -24.25 -6.02 7.49
N ALA A 189 -24.77 -5.08 6.70
CA ALA A 189 -26.16 -5.13 6.23
C ALA A 189 -26.40 -6.19 5.13
N GLY A 190 -25.35 -6.87 4.62
CA GLY A 190 -25.44 -7.88 3.57
C GLY A 190 -25.66 -7.31 2.15
N VAL A 191 -25.49 -5.99 1.99
CA VAL A 191 -25.64 -5.29 0.69
C VAL A 191 -24.31 -4.78 0.15
N GLY A 192 -23.18 -5.29 0.67
CA GLY A 192 -21.84 -5.04 0.16
C GLY A 192 -21.50 -5.91 -1.03
N GLY A 193 -20.51 -5.47 -1.81
CA GLY A 193 -20.00 -6.22 -2.95
C GLY A 193 -19.06 -5.41 -3.83
N PRO A 194 -18.68 -5.96 -4.99
CA PRO A 194 -17.71 -5.34 -5.89
C PRO A 194 -18.17 -4.00 -6.46
N LEU A 195 -17.21 -3.09 -6.65
CA LEU A 195 -17.39 -1.79 -7.30
C LEU A 195 -17.01 -1.88 -8.78
N GLY A 196 -17.86 -1.39 -9.67
CA GLY A 196 -17.61 -1.49 -11.11
C GLY A 196 -17.42 -2.94 -11.54
N SER A 197 -16.40 -3.23 -12.35
CA SER A 197 -16.10 -4.61 -12.78
C SER A 197 -15.58 -5.50 -11.64
N GLY A 198 -15.08 -4.92 -10.57
CA GLY A 198 -14.38 -5.62 -9.49
C GLY A 198 -13.00 -6.15 -9.87
N SER A 199 -12.59 -6.00 -11.14
CA SER A 199 -11.30 -6.53 -11.65
C SER A 199 -10.12 -5.62 -11.37
N GLN A 200 -10.37 -4.39 -10.90
CA GLN A 200 -9.31 -3.45 -10.56
C GLN A 200 -8.52 -3.92 -9.34
N TRP A 201 -7.19 -3.81 -9.43
CA TRP A 201 -6.27 -4.11 -8.34
C TRP A 201 -6.36 -3.05 -7.25
N TRP A 202 -6.52 -3.52 -6.01
CA TRP A 202 -6.61 -2.70 -4.82
C TRP A 202 -5.42 -2.97 -3.90
N PRO A 203 -4.35 -2.17 -3.99
CA PRO A 203 -3.23 -2.28 -3.07
C PRO A 203 -3.71 -1.95 -1.65
N TRP A 204 -3.39 -2.80 -0.70
CA TRP A 204 -3.81 -2.67 0.69
C TRP A 204 -2.67 -2.92 1.65
N ILE A 205 -2.80 -2.43 2.88
CA ILE A 205 -1.91 -2.73 3.99
C ILE A 205 -2.71 -2.70 5.30
N HIS A 206 -2.39 -3.57 6.25
CA HIS A 206 -2.94 -3.49 7.60
C HIS A 206 -2.34 -2.28 8.33
N LEU A 207 -3.11 -1.59 9.19
CA LEU A 207 -2.64 -0.42 9.93
C LEU A 207 -1.39 -0.72 10.77
N GLU A 208 -1.32 -1.88 11.41
CA GLU A 208 -0.14 -2.27 12.20
C GLU A 208 1.12 -2.41 11.33
N ASP A 209 0.98 -2.96 10.12
CA ASP A 209 2.11 -3.10 9.17
C ASP A 209 2.52 -1.76 8.57
N ASP A 210 1.57 -0.86 8.30
CA ASP A 210 1.87 0.50 7.84
C ASP A 210 2.67 1.28 8.89
N VAL A 211 2.25 1.19 10.16
CA VAL A 211 2.99 1.76 11.30
C VAL A 211 4.36 1.08 11.46
N ALA A 212 4.42 -0.24 11.37
CA ALA A 212 5.69 -0.98 11.46
C ALA A 212 6.67 -0.58 10.34
N LEU A 213 6.16 -0.37 9.11
CA LEU A 213 6.98 0.10 7.99
C LEU A 213 7.49 1.53 8.20
N MET A 214 6.69 2.41 8.82
CA MET A 214 7.16 3.74 9.23
C MET A 214 8.28 3.66 10.27
N LEU A 215 8.13 2.81 11.29
CA LEU A 215 9.17 2.58 12.29
C LEU A 215 10.44 1.99 11.65
N PHE A 216 10.28 1.03 10.74
CA PHE A 216 11.38 0.48 9.95
C PHE A 216 12.08 1.57 9.13
N ALA A 217 11.32 2.43 8.45
CA ALA A 217 11.87 3.54 7.67
C ALA A 217 12.62 4.57 8.54
N ILE A 218 12.21 4.79 9.79
CA ILE A 218 12.93 5.64 10.76
C ILE A 218 14.27 5.02 11.15
N ASP A 219 14.32 3.69 11.31
CA ASP A 219 15.46 3.00 11.95
C ASP A 219 16.46 2.42 10.93
N HIS A 220 16.02 2.14 9.69
CA HIS A 220 16.83 1.44 8.69
C HIS A 220 17.52 2.41 7.75
N ASP A 221 18.83 2.58 7.88
CA ASP A 221 19.62 3.58 7.14
C ASP A 221 19.63 3.38 5.61
N ALA A 222 19.48 2.16 5.12
CA ALA A 222 19.38 1.88 3.70
C ALA A 222 17.99 2.22 3.10
N CYS A 223 16.97 2.43 3.94
CA CYS A 223 15.64 2.80 3.49
C CYS A 223 15.63 4.28 3.04
N ARG A 224 15.53 4.52 1.72
CA ARG A 224 15.61 5.86 1.09
C ARG A 224 14.73 5.92 -0.15
N GLY A 225 14.25 7.12 -0.49
CA GLY A 225 13.43 7.36 -1.68
C GLY A 225 12.01 6.81 -1.53
N ALA A 226 11.37 6.48 -2.65
CA ALA A 226 10.02 5.93 -2.64
C ALA A 226 10.00 4.49 -2.12
N VAL A 227 8.96 4.13 -1.36
CA VAL A 227 8.69 2.77 -0.88
C VAL A 227 7.20 2.51 -0.99
N ASN A 228 6.81 1.42 -1.65
CA ASN A 228 5.43 0.99 -1.73
C ASN A 228 5.00 0.38 -0.38
N ALA A 229 4.16 1.11 0.35
CA ALA A 229 3.61 0.69 1.63
C ALA A 229 2.31 -0.12 1.39
N VAL A 230 2.50 -1.37 0.97
CA VAL A 230 1.42 -2.32 0.65
C VAL A 230 1.76 -3.71 1.15
N SER A 231 0.72 -4.54 1.35
CA SER A 231 0.88 -5.97 1.63
C SER A 231 1.36 -6.71 0.37
N PRO A 232 2.11 -7.81 0.53
CA PRO A 232 2.47 -8.68 -0.59
C PRO A 232 1.29 -9.47 -1.17
N ASP A 233 0.16 -9.61 -0.46
CA ASP A 233 -1.05 -10.28 -0.97
C ASP A 233 -1.79 -9.37 -1.94
N LEU A 234 -1.51 -9.55 -3.24
CA LEU A 234 -2.12 -8.79 -4.32
C LEU A 234 -3.59 -9.16 -4.48
N THR A 235 -4.46 -8.18 -4.45
CA THR A 235 -5.88 -8.43 -4.48
C THR A 235 -6.63 -7.51 -5.44
N THR A 236 -7.69 -8.06 -6.06
CA THR A 236 -8.67 -7.28 -6.81
C THR A 236 -9.78 -6.80 -5.89
N ASN A 237 -10.53 -5.78 -6.31
CA ASN A 237 -11.69 -5.31 -5.57
C ASN A 237 -12.75 -6.41 -5.36
N ALA A 238 -12.97 -7.28 -6.34
CA ALA A 238 -13.89 -8.43 -6.21
C ALA A 238 -13.41 -9.40 -5.13
N ARG A 239 -12.11 -9.75 -5.14
CA ARG A 239 -11.50 -10.63 -4.13
C ARG A 239 -11.55 -10.00 -2.73
N PHE A 240 -11.28 -8.70 -2.63
CA PHE A 240 -11.41 -7.93 -1.38
C PHE A 240 -12.85 -8.00 -0.85
N SER A 241 -13.83 -7.75 -1.72
CA SER A 241 -15.25 -7.78 -1.35
C SER A 241 -15.68 -9.17 -0.87
N GLN A 242 -15.23 -10.23 -1.54
CA GLN A 242 -15.50 -11.60 -1.15
C GLN A 242 -14.86 -11.92 0.22
N ALA A 243 -13.60 -11.57 0.43
CA ALA A 243 -12.90 -11.79 1.70
C ALA A 243 -13.57 -11.05 2.86
N LEU A 244 -13.99 -9.80 2.65
CA LEU A 244 -14.69 -9.02 3.66
C LEU A 244 -16.08 -9.62 3.98
N GLY A 245 -16.81 -10.07 2.96
CA GLY A 245 -18.07 -10.78 3.16
C GLY A 245 -17.89 -12.07 3.99
N HIS A 246 -16.86 -12.86 3.70
CA HIS A 246 -16.50 -14.06 4.46
C HIS A 246 -16.13 -13.74 5.91
N ALA A 247 -15.29 -12.72 6.13
CA ALA A 247 -14.89 -12.29 7.46
C ALA A 247 -16.10 -11.90 8.32
N LEU A 248 -17.04 -11.17 7.72
CA LEU A 248 -18.29 -10.73 8.38
C LEU A 248 -19.41 -11.78 8.40
N ARG A 249 -19.24 -12.93 7.74
CA ARG A 249 -20.30 -13.95 7.53
C ARG A 249 -21.54 -13.36 6.85
N ARG A 250 -21.33 -12.53 5.85
CA ARG A 250 -22.38 -11.86 5.06
C ARG A 250 -22.16 -12.13 3.57
N PRO A 251 -23.23 -12.19 2.78
CA PRO A 251 -23.09 -12.22 1.33
C PRO A 251 -22.42 -10.92 0.83
N SER A 252 -21.64 -11.04 -0.23
CA SER A 252 -20.95 -9.93 -0.90
C SER A 252 -21.31 -9.88 -2.40
N LEU A 253 -22.58 -10.09 -2.69
CA LEU A 253 -23.10 -10.27 -4.04
C LEU A 253 -23.69 -8.98 -4.65
N ALA A 254 -23.87 -7.93 -3.85
CA ALA A 254 -24.37 -6.67 -4.37
C ALA A 254 -23.35 -6.01 -5.27
N TYR A 255 -23.80 -5.54 -6.42
CA TYR A 255 -22.96 -4.91 -7.43
C TYR A 255 -23.22 -3.40 -7.46
N ALA A 256 -22.17 -2.59 -7.34
CA ALA A 256 -22.28 -1.14 -7.47
C ALA A 256 -21.78 -0.70 -8.87
N PRO A 257 -22.68 -0.38 -9.81
CA PRO A 257 -22.30 0.02 -11.17
C PRO A 257 -21.42 1.28 -11.15
N SER A 258 -20.39 1.34 -12.01
CA SER A 258 -19.47 2.47 -12.12
C SER A 258 -20.21 3.78 -12.42
N LEU A 259 -21.28 3.76 -13.22
CA LEU A 259 -22.10 4.91 -13.51
C LEU A 259 -22.79 5.47 -12.25
N ALA A 260 -23.35 4.60 -11.41
CA ALA A 260 -23.98 5.00 -10.16
C ALA A 260 -22.96 5.60 -9.18
N LEU A 261 -21.77 5.01 -9.09
CA LEU A 261 -20.67 5.57 -8.30
C LEU A 261 -20.28 6.97 -8.80
N GLY A 262 -20.16 7.17 -10.11
CA GLY A 262 -19.86 8.46 -10.71
C GLY A 262 -20.91 9.53 -10.38
N LEU A 263 -22.21 9.19 -10.42
CA LEU A 263 -23.30 10.10 -10.08
C LEU A 263 -23.27 10.53 -8.60
N VAL A 264 -22.97 9.60 -7.68
CA VAL A 264 -22.96 9.85 -6.23
C VAL A 264 -21.67 10.54 -5.80
N LEU A 265 -20.51 10.01 -6.20
CA LEU A 265 -19.19 10.43 -5.71
C LEU A 265 -18.46 11.40 -6.63
N GLY A 266 -18.97 11.63 -7.84
CA GLY A 266 -18.31 12.49 -8.84
C GLY A 266 -16.93 11.94 -9.23
N GLU A 267 -15.95 12.81 -9.39
CA GLU A 267 -14.58 12.43 -9.78
C GLU A 267 -13.90 11.48 -8.78
N PHE A 268 -14.26 11.53 -7.50
CA PHE A 268 -13.71 10.59 -6.50
C PHE A 268 -14.00 9.12 -6.82
N ALA A 269 -15.10 8.84 -7.56
CA ALA A 269 -15.40 7.49 -8.02
C ALA A 269 -14.24 6.87 -8.86
N GLN A 270 -13.52 7.70 -9.62
CA GLN A 270 -12.38 7.25 -10.43
C GLN A 270 -11.28 6.65 -9.55
N THR A 271 -11.05 7.21 -8.35
CA THR A 271 -10.07 6.66 -7.40
C THR A 271 -10.45 5.26 -6.93
N LEU A 272 -11.74 5.00 -6.69
CA LEU A 272 -12.23 3.68 -6.28
C LEU A 272 -12.21 2.64 -7.42
N LEU A 273 -12.26 3.11 -8.65
CA LEU A 273 -12.24 2.30 -9.86
C LEU A 273 -10.84 2.18 -10.49
N SER A 274 -9.85 2.90 -9.96
CA SER A 274 -8.45 2.81 -10.38
C SER A 274 -7.89 1.42 -10.10
N SER A 275 -7.07 0.94 -11.02
CA SER A 275 -6.37 -0.35 -10.92
C SER A 275 -4.87 -0.10 -10.74
N GLN A 276 -4.33 -0.58 -9.62
CA GLN A 276 -2.93 -0.36 -9.24
C GLN A 276 -2.34 -1.65 -8.69
N LEU A 277 -1.66 -2.44 -9.54
CA LEU A 277 -0.98 -3.66 -9.14
C LEU A 277 0.38 -3.31 -8.51
N MET A 278 0.35 -2.79 -7.28
CA MET A 278 1.56 -2.36 -6.57
C MET A 278 2.29 -3.53 -5.93
N LEU A 279 3.61 -3.58 -6.14
CA LEU A 279 4.51 -4.55 -5.53
C LEU A 279 5.34 -3.85 -4.44
N PRO A 280 5.47 -4.41 -3.23
CA PRO A 280 6.30 -3.86 -2.17
C PRO A 280 7.79 -4.22 -2.35
N ALA A 281 8.33 -4.01 -3.57
CA ALA A 281 9.63 -4.55 -3.97
C ALA A 281 10.75 -4.05 -3.07
N ARG A 282 10.83 -2.75 -2.82
CA ARG A 282 11.88 -2.18 -1.97
C ARG A 282 11.79 -2.59 -0.51
N ALA A 283 10.59 -2.69 0.05
CA ALA A 283 10.40 -3.16 1.42
C ALA A 283 10.84 -4.63 1.56
N GLN A 284 10.53 -5.48 0.58
CA GLN A 284 10.99 -6.88 0.53
C GLN A 284 12.50 -6.98 0.40
N ASP A 285 13.13 -6.21 -0.50
CA ASP A 285 14.58 -6.21 -0.72
C ASP A 285 15.35 -5.75 0.53
N LEU A 286 14.77 -4.84 1.31
CA LEU A 286 15.33 -4.36 2.58
C LEU A 286 15.07 -5.31 3.75
N GLY A 287 14.31 -6.39 3.55
CA GLY A 287 14.03 -7.40 4.57
C GLY A 287 12.91 -7.00 5.55
N PHE A 288 12.01 -6.10 5.16
CA PHE A 288 10.82 -5.83 5.98
C PHE A 288 9.94 -7.08 6.04
N VAL A 289 9.41 -7.38 7.22
CA VAL A 289 8.54 -8.53 7.48
C VAL A 289 7.16 -8.04 7.88
N TRP A 290 6.15 -8.41 7.09
CA TRP A 290 4.75 -8.12 7.39
C TRP A 290 4.24 -9.07 8.48
N ARG A 291 3.40 -8.56 9.34
CA ARG A 291 2.64 -9.36 10.32
C ARG A 291 1.35 -9.89 9.69
N HIS A 292 0.74 -9.10 8.81
CA HIS A 292 -0.52 -9.39 8.14
C HIS A 292 -0.30 -9.54 6.63
N GLU A 293 0.35 -10.65 6.23
CA GLU A 293 0.65 -10.91 4.83
C GLU A 293 -0.59 -11.29 4.02
N SER A 294 -1.61 -11.91 4.63
CA SER A 294 -2.82 -12.40 3.98
C SER A 294 -4.03 -11.50 4.25
N LEU A 295 -4.74 -11.10 3.19
CA LEU A 295 -5.95 -10.29 3.29
C LEU A 295 -7.05 -10.96 4.12
N ASP A 296 -7.27 -12.26 3.91
CA ASP A 296 -8.32 -12.98 4.65
C ASP A 296 -8.03 -13.00 6.15
N ARG A 297 -6.77 -13.20 6.52
CA ARG A 297 -6.34 -13.17 7.92
C ARG A 297 -6.46 -11.76 8.48
N ALA A 298 -5.94 -10.77 7.78
CA ALA A 298 -6.00 -9.36 8.18
C ALA A 298 -7.45 -8.90 8.40
N LEU A 299 -8.36 -9.21 7.48
CA LEU A 299 -9.77 -8.84 7.63
C LEU A 299 -10.45 -9.57 8.79
N LEU A 300 -10.14 -10.84 9.03
CA LEU A 300 -10.64 -11.57 10.20
C LEU A 300 -10.18 -10.92 11.50
N ASP A 301 -8.87 -10.61 11.60
CA ASP A 301 -8.29 -9.99 12.79
C ASP A 301 -8.90 -8.59 13.05
N ILE A 302 -9.20 -7.83 11.98
CA ILE A 302 -9.82 -6.51 12.09
C ILE A 302 -11.29 -6.60 12.55
N VAL A 303 -12.10 -7.53 12.00
CA VAL A 303 -13.57 -7.53 12.24
C VAL A 303 -14.00 -8.41 13.40
N ASP A 304 -13.19 -9.39 13.80
CA ASP A 304 -13.46 -10.38 14.86
C ASP A 304 -12.18 -10.73 15.63
N PRO A 305 -11.52 -9.73 16.25
CA PRO A 305 -10.22 -9.90 16.90
C PRO A 305 -10.33 -10.96 18.02
N GLY A 306 -9.38 -11.89 18.05
CA GLY A 306 -9.31 -12.93 19.07
C GLY A 306 -10.30 -14.08 18.88
N SER A 307 -10.99 -14.14 17.75
CA SER A 307 -11.94 -15.25 17.45
C SER A 307 -11.26 -16.60 17.27
N GLY A 308 -9.97 -16.63 17.01
CA GLY A 308 -9.22 -17.84 16.66
C GLY A 308 -9.67 -18.50 15.35
N ARG A 309 -10.49 -17.80 14.55
CA ARG A 309 -10.96 -18.32 13.25
C ARG A 309 -9.81 -18.33 12.25
N GLU A 310 -9.73 -19.43 11.51
CA GLU A 310 -8.83 -19.52 10.37
C GLU A 310 -9.55 -19.12 9.07
N PRO A 311 -8.86 -18.44 8.15
CA PRO A 311 -9.39 -18.14 6.82
C PRO A 311 -9.69 -19.45 6.08
N ARG A 312 -10.75 -19.46 5.26
CA ARG A 312 -11.05 -20.60 4.39
C ARG A 312 -10.09 -20.60 3.20
N LEU A 313 -8.91 -21.14 3.42
CA LEU A 313 -7.91 -21.35 2.36
C LEU A 313 -7.95 -22.81 1.92
N THR A 314 -7.91 -23.04 0.62
CA THR A 314 -7.67 -24.36 0.06
C THR A 314 -6.19 -24.45 -0.29
N VAL A 315 -5.43 -25.20 0.51
CA VAL A 315 -4.02 -25.44 0.26
C VAL A 315 -3.88 -26.83 -0.37
N PHE A 316 -3.18 -26.89 -1.50
CA PHE A 316 -2.76 -28.14 -2.13
C PHE A 316 -1.24 -28.22 -2.06
N GLU A 317 -0.74 -29.24 -1.37
CA GLU A 317 0.70 -29.50 -1.26
C GLU A 317 1.04 -30.80 -1.99
N SER A 318 2.12 -30.78 -2.74
CA SER A 318 2.67 -31.94 -3.41
C SER A 318 4.19 -31.89 -3.38
N SER A 319 4.82 -33.02 -3.19
CA SER A 319 6.29 -33.16 -3.23
C SER A 319 6.71 -34.26 -4.19
N GLN A 320 7.81 -34.04 -4.89
CA GLN A 320 8.40 -35.01 -5.80
C GLN A 320 9.91 -35.01 -5.65
N VAL A 321 10.50 -36.18 -5.58
CA VAL A 321 11.95 -36.36 -5.65
C VAL A 321 12.35 -36.50 -7.10
N VAL A 322 13.31 -35.70 -7.54
CA VAL A 322 13.85 -35.70 -8.90
C VAL A 322 15.33 -36.14 -8.81
N GLU A 323 15.71 -37.22 -9.50
CA GLU A 323 17.10 -37.72 -9.52
C GLU A 323 17.95 -36.88 -10.49
N ALA A 324 18.17 -35.60 -10.16
CA ALA A 324 19.02 -34.68 -10.91
C ALA A 324 19.63 -33.64 -9.98
N ALA A 325 20.76 -33.03 -10.40
CA ALA A 325 21.37 -31.93 -9.65
C ALA A 325 20.45 -30.71 -9.58
N LEU A 326 20.35 -30.08 -8.40
CA LEU A 326 19.46 -28.95 -8.13
C LEU A 326 19.54 -27.82 -9.19
N PRO A 327 20.72 -27.36 -9.66
CA PRO A 327 20.77 -26.32 -10.70
C PRO A 327 20.07 -26.72 -11.99
N ARG A 328 20.18 -28.00 -12.39
CA ARG A 328 19.52 -28.53 -13.60
C ARG A 328 18.01 -28.60 -13.44
N VAL A 329 17.55 -29.03 -12.25
CA VAL A 329 16.13 -29.05 -11.90
C VAL A 329 15.56 -27.64 -11.90
N PHE A 330 16.25 -26.70 -11.23
CA PHE A 330 15.80 -25.32 -11.17
C PHE A 330 15.73 -24.66 -12.54
N LEU A 331 16.75 -24.82 -13.39
CA LEU A 331 16.76 -24.32 -14.78
C LEU A 331 15.58 -24.86 -15.61
N PHE A 332 15.22 -26.13 -15.42
CA PHE A 332 14.09 -26.71 -16.14
C PHE A 332 12.76 -26.11 -15.69
N PHE A 333 12.50 -26.06 -14.38
CA PHE A 333 11.22 -25.56 -13.86
C PHE A 333 11.09 -24.02 -13.93
N SER A 334 12.20 -23.31 -13.96
CA SER A 334 12.22 -21.85 -14.07
C SER A 334 12.13 -21.32 -15.52
N ASP A 335 12.25 -22.19 -16.53
CA ASP A 335 12.05 -21.78 -17.91
C ASP A 335 10.56 -21.94 -18.29
N PRO A 336 9.84 -20.81 -18.54
CA PRO A 336 8.42 -20.85 -18.84
C PRO A 336 8.09 -21.67 -20.10
N VAL A 337 9.05 -21.87 -21.01
CA VAL A 337 8.87 -22.72 -22.21
C VAL A 337 8.57 -24.16 -21.82
N ASN A 338 9.13 -24.64 -20.72
CA ASN A 338 8.92 -25.99 -20.23
C ASN A 338 7.54 -26.22 -19.60
N LEU A 339 6.78 -25.15 -19.32
CA LEU A 339 5.37 -25.27 -18.90
C LEU A 339 4.54 -26.03 -19.93
N ALA A 340 4.84 -25.87 -21.22
CA ALA A 340 4.16 -26.63 -22.27
C ALA A 340 4.45 -28.14 -22.21
N VAL A 341 5.62 -28.53 -21.70
CA VAL A 341 6.01 -29.94 -21.52
C VAL A 341 5.34 -30.54 -20.27
N LEU A 342 5.22 -29.72 -19.21
CA LEU A 342 4.61 -30.12 -17.95
C LEU A 342 3.08 -30.12 -18.01
N THR A 343 2.49 -29.34 -18.90
CA THR A 343 1.04 -29.25 -19.03
C THR A 343 0.48 -30.39 -19.88
N PRO A 344 -0.57 -31.10 -19.44
CA PRO A 344 -1.18 -32.15 -20.24
C PRO A 344 -1.55 -31.71 -21.66
N PRO A 345 -1.25 -32.49 -22.72
CA PRO A 345 -1.51 -32.09 -24.09
C PRO A 345 -2.98 -31.74 -24.39
N ALA A 346 -3.92 -32.33 -23.64
CA ALA A 346 -5.36 -32.07 -23.75
C ALA A 346 -5.73 -30.61 -23.40
N LEU A 347 -4.86 -29.87 -22.76
CA LEU A 347 -5.11 -28.47 -22.38
C LEU A 347 -4.61 -27.47 -23.43
N ASP A 348 -4.00 -27.88 -24.53
CA ASP A 348 -3.51 -27.01 -25.65
C ASP A 348 -2.84 -25.73 -25.13
N PHE A 349 -1.82 -25.91 -24.28
CA PHE A 349 -1.15 -24.82 -23.62
C PHE A 349 -0.30 -24.00 -24.59
N ARG A 350 -0.43 -22.67 -24.55
CA ARG A 350 0.32 -21.71 -25.39
C ARG A 350 0.74 -20.48 -24.59
N ILE A 351 2.03 -20.18 -24.61
CA ILE A 351 2.56 -18.93 -24.05
C ILE A 351 2.26 -17.80 -25.03
N LEU A 352 1.65 -16.73 -24.52
CA LEU A 352 1.32 -15.52 -25.28
C LEU A 352 2.34 -14.40 -25.03
N THR A 353 3.09 -14.45 -23.92
CA THR A 353 4.17 -13.50 -23.62
C THR A 353 5.23 -13.54 -24.74
N PRO A 354 5.60 -12.37 -25.32
CA PRO A 354 6.64 -12.29 -26.35
C PRO A 354 8.00 -12.82 -25.84
N ARG A 355 8.77 -13.46 -26.72
CA ARG A 355 10.11 -13.95 -26.42
C ARG A 355 11.20 -12.93 -26.84
N PRO A 356 12.36 -12.88 -26.16
CA PRO A 356 12.78 -13.74 -25.03
C PRO A 356 12.08 -13.35 -23.71
N ILE A 357 11.81 -14.34 -22.86
CA ILE A 357 11.21 -14.13 -21.53
C ILE A 357 12.32 -14.19 -20.50
N GLU A 358 12.54 -13.10 -19.80
CA GLU A 358 13.50 -13.00 -18.71
C GLU A 358 12.78 -13.23 -17.37
N MET A 359 13.04 -14.39 -16.77
CA MET A 359 12.43 -14.75 -15.48
C MET A 359 13.11 -14.00 -14.33
N ARG A 360 12.33 -13.19 -13.62
CA ARG A 360 12.77 -12.40 -12.46
C ARG A 360 11.56 -12.01 -11.62
N HIS A 361 11.81 -11.48 -10.44
CA HIS A 361 10.75 -10.84 -9.65
C HIS A 361 9.99 -9.79 -10.50
N GLY A 362 8.69 -9.80 -10.43
CA GLY A 362 7.83 -8.90 -11.21
C GLY A 362 7.59 -9.33 -12.67
N CYS A 363 8.18 -10.45 -13.14
CA CYS A 363 7.89 -10.96 -14.48
C CYS A 363 6.44 -11.42 -14.59
N VAL A 364 5.75 -10.97 -15.65
CA VAL A 364 4.37 -11.39 -15.95
C VAL A 364 4.36 -12.34 -17.11
N LEU A 365 3.73 -13.51 -16.91
CA LEU A 365 3.52 -14.52 -17.92
C LEU A 365 2.04 -14.51 -18.34
N ASP A 366 1.78 -14.36 -19.62
CA ASP A 366 0.45 -14.46 -20.21
C ASP A 366 0.40 -15.72 -21.08
N TYR A 367 -0.56 -16.60 -20.82
CA TYR A 367 -0.72 -17.83 -21.56
C TYR A 367 -2.17 -18.23 -21.71
N GLN A 368 -2.42 -19.13 -22.64
CA GLN A 368 -3.74 -19.67 -22.94
C GLN A 368 -3.70 -21.18 -22.81
N LEU A 369 -4.76 -21.72 -22.27
CA LEU A 369 -5.02 -23.16 -22.27
C LEU A 369 -6.48 -23.42 -22.68
N ARG A 370 -6.83 -24.64 -23.01
CA ARG A 370 -8.20 -25.05 -23.29
C ARG A 370 -8.71 -26.02 -22.24
N LEU A 371 -9.81 -25.65 -21.60
CA LEU A 371 -10.50 -26.53 -20.66
C LEU A 371 -11.82 -26.99 -21.29
N ARG A 372 -11.95 -28.30 -21.52
CA ARG A 372 -13.11 -28.90 -22.21
C ARG A 372 -13.43 -28.21 -23.54
N GLY A 373 -12.39 -27.82 -24.32
CA GLY A 373 -12.52 -27.15 -25.61
C GLY A 373 -12.70 -25.63 -25.57
N PHE A 374 -13.01 -25.03 -24.43
CA PHE A 374 -13.14 -23.58 -24.26
C PHE A 374 -11.77 -22.93 -23.99
N PRO A 375 -11.41 -21.87 -24.73
CA PRO A 375 -10.16 -21.15 -24.47
C PRO A 375 -10.25 -20.39 -23.15
N LEU A 376 -9.23 -20.56 -22.32
CA LEU A 376 -9.08 -19.91 -21.04
C LEU A 376 -7.77 -19.13 -21.06
N ARG A 377 -7.83 -17.82 -20.85
CA ARG A 377 -6.64 -17.00 -20.65
C ARG A 377 -6.21 -17.05 -19.20
N TRP A 378 -4.92 -17.19 -19.02
CA TRP A 378 -4.30 -17.25 -17.72
C TRP A 378 -3.13 -16.27 -17.67
N LYS A 379 -3.02 -15.50 -16.60
CA LYS A 379 -1.93 -14.58 -16.38
C LYS A 379 -1.37 -14.81 -14.99
N THR A 380 -0.05 -14.96 -14.89
CA THR A 380 0.66 -15.07 -13.61
C THR A 380 1.73 -14.00 -13.49
N LEU A 381 2.02 -13.64 -12.25
CA LEU A 381 3.13 -12.80 -11.85
C LEU A 381 4.13 -13.65 -11.08
N VAL A 382 5.40 -13.58 -11.42
CA VAL A 382 6.47 -14.11 -10.59
C VAL A 382 6.66 -13.17 -9.40
N GLU A 383 6.01 -13.50 -8.29
CA GLU A 383 6.00 -12.70 -7.06
C GLU A 383 7.33 -12.78 -6.32
N ARG A 384 7.98 -13.94 -6.35
CA ARG A 384 9.28 -14.14 -5.72
C ARG A 384 10.17 -14.97 -6.63
N TRP A 385 11.41 -14.55 -6.76
CA TRP A 385 12.41 -15.22 -7.56
C TRP A 385 13.71 -15.37 -6.78
N GLU A 386 13.97 -16.56 -6.28
CA GLU A 386 15.19 -16.93 -5.54
C GLU A 386 15.92 -18.05 -6.30
N PRO A 387 16.94 -17.71 -7.11
CA PRO A 387 17.61 -18.68 -7.97
C PRO A 387 18.08 -19.92 -7.20
N GLN A 388 17.83 -21.11 -7.76
CA GLN A 388 18.16 -22.43 -7.21
C GLN A 388 17.49 -22.78 -5.87
N THR A 389 16.60 -21.96 -5.38
CA THR A 389 15.88 -22.18 -4.12
C THR A 389 14.39 -22.35 -4.35
N ARG A 390 13.74 -21.30 -4.84
CA ARG A 390 12.30 -21.30 -5.08
C ARG A 390 11.90 -20.15 -6.01
N PHE A 391 10.75 -20.28 -6.61
CA PHE A 391 9.99 -19.16 -7.14
C PHE A 391 8.50 -19.32 -6.75
N ILE A 392 7.80 -18.21 -6.68
CA ILE A 392 6.38 -18.16 -6.35
C ILE A 392 5.68 -17.42 -7.48
N ASP A 393 4.67 -18.07 -8.05
CA ASP A 393 3.80 -17.50 -9.06
C ASP A 393 2.45 -17.17 -8.46
N LEU A 394 2.00 -15.94 -8.69
CA LEU A 394 0.67 -15.49 -8.31
C LEU A 394 -0.23 -15.41 -9.54
N GLN A 395 -1.42 -15.99 -9.48
CA GLN A 395 -2.40 -15.87 -10.54
C GLN A 395 -3.01 -14.47 -10.55
N LEU A 396 -2.80 -13.71 -11.64
CA LEU A 396 -3.43 -12.41 -11.84
C LEU A 396 -4.76 -12.53 -12.60
N ARG A 397 -4.92 -13.58 -13.40
CA ARG A 397 -6.14 -13.88 -14.15
C ARG A 397 -6.22 -15.39 -14.41
N GLY A 398 -7.38 -15.97 -14.17
CA GLY A 398 -7.62 -17.40 -14.38
C GLY A 398 -8.82 -17.89 -13.57
N PRO A 399 -9.06 -19.21 -13.52
CA PRO A 399 -10.28 -19.79 -12.95
C PRO A 399 -10.33 -19.81 -11.42
N TYR A 400 -9.23 -19.51 -10.73
CA TYR A 400 -9.15 -19.56 -9.26
C TYR A 400 -9.25 -18.18 -8.60
N LEU A 401 -9.53 -17.13 -9.37
CA LEU A 401 -9.78 -15.77 -8.90
C LEU A 401 -11.27 -15.50 -8.76
#